data_efee08e27450e8e62b91b418bfae5837
#
_entry.id   efee08e27450e8e62b91b418bfae5837
#
_cell.length_a   1.000
_cell.length_b   1.000
_cell.length_c   1.000
_cell.angle_alpha   90.00
_cell.angle_beta   90.00
_cell.angle_gamma   90.00
#
_symmetry.space_group_name_H-M   'P 1'
#
loop_
_entity.id
_entity.type
_entity.pdbx_description
1 polymer ?
#
loop_
_entity_poly.entity_id
_entity_poly.type
_entity_poly.pdbx_seq_one_letter_code
_entity_poly.pdbx_strand_id
1 'polypeptide(L)'
;AYINGKKIGDQVLAPTPTDYSKSVKYNRFDVTGQLLKGANAIGVILGNGRYTSMRMPGVRHFDVPKMIAQLEVYYEDGEKRVIASDASWKITAEGPIGTNNEFDGEEYDARKEMPGWNTYPFDDTKWLQAEVVSLPGGKLEAQLNRNMKVMDTVKPIGITESAPGVYILD
;
A
#
# COMPACT_ATOMS: atom_id res chain seq x y z
N ALA A 1 -0.71 -2.03 3.31
CA ALA A 1 0.35 -2.62 4.12
C ALA A 1 -0.09 -4.00 4.62
N TYR A 2 0.87 -4.85 4.93
CA TYR A 2 0.69 -6.24 5.36
C TYR A 2 1.70 -6.58 6.44
N ILE A 3 1.33 -7.46 7.35
CA ILE A 3 2.23 -8.13 8.29
C ILE A 3 1.98 -9.63 8.19
N ASN A 4 3.04 -10.41 7.95
CA ASN A 4 3.00 -11.87 7.88
C ASN A 4 1.90 -12.41 6.94
N GLY A 5 1.77 -11.81 5.76
CA GLY A 5 0.77 -12.17 4.75
C GLY A 5 -0.63 -11.59 4.98
N LYS A 6 -0.90 -10.99 6.14
CA LYS A 6 -2.22 -10.45 6.48
C LYS A 6 -2.28 -8.94 6.24
N LYS A 7 -3.31 -8.47 5.54
CA LYS A 7 -3.55 -7.03 5.33
C LYS A 7 -3.78 -6.33 6.68
N ILE A 8 -3.18 -5.16 6.83
CA ILE A 8 -3.39 -4.29 7.99
C ILE A 8 -4.62 -3.41 7.73
N GLY A 9 -5.62 -3.53 8.61
CA GLY A 9 -6.87 -2.78 8.51
C GLY A 9 -7.76 -3.20 7.33
N ASP A 10 -8.88 -2.51 7.18
CA ASP A 10 -9.93 -2.78 6.18
C ASP A 10 -10.01 -1.68 5.09
N GLN A 11 -9.14 -0.69 5.16
CA GLN A 11 -9.17 0.45 4.26
C GLN A 11 -8.74 0.11 2.83
N VAL A 12 -9.30 0.87 1.90
CA VAL A 12 -8.85 0.98 0.52
C VAL A 12 -8.58 2.46 0.21
N LEU A 13 -7.71 2.76 -0.76
CA LEU A 13 -7.35 4.13 -1.17
C LEU A 13 -6.95 5.03 0.02
N ALA A 14 -6.08 4.54 0.88
CA ALA A 14 -5.62 5.23 2.07
C ALA A 14 -4.11 5.55 2.00
N PRO A 15 -3.67 6.58 2.71
CA PRO A 15 -4.45 7.57 3.46
C PRO A 15 -5.19 8.55 2.56
N THR A 16 -6.11 9.36 3.15
CA THR A 16 -6.85 10.41 2.44
C THR A 16 -5.90 11.39 1.75
N PRO A 17 -6.13 11.73 0.47
CA PRO A 17 -5.33 12.71 -0.24
C PRO A 17 -5.48 14.13 0.35
N THR A 18 -4.42 14.90 0.27
CA THR A 18 -4.33 16.26 0.78
C THR A 18 -3.50 17.14 -0.17
N ASP A 19 -3.33 18.41 0.14
CA ASP A 19 -2.20 19.18 -0.38
C ASP A 19 -0.94 18.73 0.35
N TYR A 20 -0.17 17.83 -0.25
CA TYR A 20 0.98 17.18 0.38
C TYR A 20 2.11 18.14 0.71
N SER A 21 2.11 19.34 0.13
CA SER A 21 3.04 20.40 0.53
C SER A 21 2.70 21.03 1.89
N LYS A 22 1.46 20.83 2.37
CA LYS A 22 0.95 21.38 3.63
C LYS A 22 0.70 20.31 4.69
N SER A 23 0.11 19.18 4.30
CA SER A 23 -0.28 18.12 5.23
C SER A 23 -0.17 16.75 4.56
N VAL A 24 0.43 15.80 5.28
CA VAL A 24 0.51 14.40 4.91
C VAL A 24 -0.20 13.60 5.99
N LYS A 25 -1.26 12.89 5.62
CA LYS A 25 -2.03 12.08 6.57
C LYS A 25 -1.39 10.72 6.78
N TYR A 26 -1.46 10.22 8.02
CA TYR A 26 -1.07 8.86 8.36
C TYR A 26 -2.20 8.13 9.09
N ASN A 27 -2.23 6.82 8.95
CA ASN A 27 -3.11 5.92 9.67
C ASN A 27 -2.34 5.18 10.77
N ARG A 28 -3.02 4.87 11.87
CA ARG A 28 -2.49 4.08 12.97
C ARG A 28 -3.37 2.84 13.18
N PHE A 29 -2.73 1.69 13.37
CA PHE A 29 -3.39 0.41 13.51
C PHE A 29 -2.82 -0.36 14.70
N ASP A 30 -3.69 -1.06 15.42
CA ASP A 30 -3.27 -2.11 16.33
C ASP A 30 -3.01 -3.39 15.53
N VAL A 31 -1.77 -3.85 15.58
CA VAL A 31 -1.30 -5.04 14.84
C VAL A 31 -0.81 -6.14 15.79
N THR A 32 -1.11 -6.03 17.09
CA THR A 32 -0.66 -6.97 18.12
C THR A 32 -0.96 -8.42 17.74
N GLY A 33 -2.18 -8.70 17.28
CA GLY A 33 -2.60 -10.04 16.87
C GLY A 33 -2.02 -10.55 15.56
N GLN A 34 -1.19 -9.77 14.86
CA GLN A 34 -0.54 -10.16 13.61
C GLN A 34 0.96 -10.43 13.78
N LEU A 35 1.54 -10.03 14.91
CA LEU A 35 2.95 -10.27 15.23
C LEU A 35 3.17 -11.68 15.70
N LEU A 36 4.30 -12.26 15.28
CA LEU A 36 4.76 -13.58 15.66
C LEU A 36 6.02 -13.47 16.52
N LYS A 37 6.24 -14.44 17.40
CA LYS A 37 7.53 -14.59 18.07
C LYS A 37 8.60 -14.96 17.05
N GLY A 38 9.70 -14.22 17.04
CA GLY A 38 10.80 -14.41 16.10
C GLY A 38 10.68 -13.53 14.87
N ALA A 39 10.96 -14.09 13.68
CA ALA A 39 10.96 -13.35 12.43
C ALA A 39 9.55 -12.94 11.98
N ASN A 40 9.43 -11.71 11.51
CA ASN A 40 8.21 -11.15 10.95
C ASN A 40 8.53 -10.47 9.62
N ALA A 41 7.56 -10.41 8.71
CA ALA A 41 7.66 -9.68 7.46
C ALA A 41 6.65 -8.54 7.44
N ILE A 42 7.11 -7.35 7.03
CA ILE A 42 6.26 -6.19 6.75
C ILE A 42 6.38 -5.89 5.27
N GLY A 43 5.26 -5.84 4.57
CA GLY A 43 5.21 -5.52 3.15
C GLY A 43 4.22 -4.39 2.85
N VAL A 44 4.58 -3.53 1.89
CA VAL A 44 3.74 -2.40 1.48
C VAL A 44 3.66 -2.33 -0.04
N ILE A 45 2.46 -2.18 -0.57
CA ILE A 45 2.23 -1.84 -1.98
C ILE A 45 1.97 -0.35 -2.05
N LEU A 46 2.71 0.35 -2.89
CA LEU A 46 2.54 1.76 -3.16
C LEU A 46 1.86 1.94 -4.50
N GLY A 47 0.64 2.46 -4.48
CA GLY A 47 -0.07 2.85 -5.68
C GLY A 47 0.25 4.27 -6.12
N ASN A 48 -0.06 4.60 -7.37
CA ASN A 48 0.10 5.96 -7.90
C ASN A 48 -0.82 6.96 -7.18
N GLY A 49 -2.09 6.57 -6.96
CA GLY A 49 -3.08 7.41 -6.31
C GLY A 49 -3.18 8.81 -6.90
N ARG A 50 -3.44 9.79 -6.06
CA ARG A 50 -3.39 11.21 -6.43
C ARG A 50 -2.01 11.83 -6.35
N TYR A 51 -1.07 11.18 -5.67
CA TYR A 51 0.28 11.73 -5.50
C TYR A 51 1.05 11.77 -6.82
N THR A 52 0.86 10.76 -7.65
CA THR A 52 1.54 10.59 -8.95
C THR A 52 0.62 10.78 -10.14
N SER A 53 -0.69 11.04 -9.94
CA SER A 53 -1.64 11.18 -11.04
C SER A 53 -1.38 12.43 -11.88
N MET A 54 -1.27 12.24 -13.21
CA MET A 54 -0.95 13.29 -14.18
C MET A 54 -2.12 13.64 -15.11
N ARG A 55 -3.31 13.08 -14.89
CA ARG A 55 -4.41 13.14 -15.87
C ARG A 55 -5.03 14.51 -16.06
N MET A 56 -4.95 15.40 -15.08
CA MET A 56 -5.55 16.74 -15.19
C MET A 56 -4.47 17.78 -15.47
N PRO A 57 -4.52 18.50 -16.61
CA PRO A 57 -3.68 19.67 -16.84
C PRO A 57 -3.85 20.66 -15.68
N GLY A 58 -2.75 21.09 -15.05
CA GLY A 58 -2.77 22.02 -13.93
C GLY A 58 -2.93 21.37 -12.54
N VAL A 59 -3.20 20.09 -12.43
CA VAL A 59 -3.11 19.37 -11.16
C VAL A 59 -1.65 19.03 -10.89
N ARG A 60 -1.18 19.40 -9.71
CA ARG A 60 0.20 19.12 -9.29
C ARG A 60 0.45 17.61 -9.26
N HIS A 61 1.34 17.17 -10.12
CA HIS A 61 2.10 15.96 -9.92
C HIS A 61 3.13 16.27 -8.81
N PHE A 62 3.06 15.54 -7.69
CA PHE A 62 4.00 15.80 -6.61
C PHE A 62 5.33 15.09 -6.86
N ASP A 63 5.30 13.76 -7.02
CA ASP A 63 6.50 12.96 -7.23
C ASP A 63 6.13 11.46 -7.43
N VAL A 64 7.14 10.58 -7.43
CA VAL A 64 6.97 9.13 -7.34
C VAL A 64 6.39 8.73 -5.97
N PRO A 65 5.67 7.61 -5.88
CA PRO A 65 5.09 7.15 -4.61
C PRO A 65 6.17 7.00 -3.54
N LYS A 66 5.86 7.49 -2.35
CA LYS A 66 6.74 7.44 -1.18
C LYS A 66 5.97 6.93 0.03
N MET A 67 6.67 6.32 0.97
CA MET A 67 6.08 5.93 2.23
C MET A 67 6.97 6.31 3.42
N ILE A 68 6.33 6.43 4.56
CA ILE A 68 6.95 6.40 5.88
C ILE A 68 6.16 5.44 6.75
N ALA A 69 6.83 4.57 7.47
CA ALA A 69 6.20 3.60 8.35
C ALA A 69 6.99 3.47 9.65
N GLN A 70 6.26 3.23 10.74
CA GLN A 70 6.83 2.96 12.06
C GLN A 70 5.99 1.90 12.75
N LEU A 71 6.65 0.88 13.29
CA LEU A 71 6.07 -0.13 14.16
C LEU A 71 6.62 0.07 15.58
N GLU A 72 5.72 0.25 16.54
CA GLU A 72 6.06 0.30 17.96
C GLU A 72 5.63 -1.01 18.62
N VAL A 73 6.58 -1.70 19.23
CA VAL A 73 6.36 -2.94 19.97
C VAL A 73 6.60 -2.66 21.44
N TYR A 74 5.60 -2.99 22.26
CA TYR A 74 5.69 -2.90 23.72
C TYR A 74 5.72 -4.32 24.27
N TYR A 75 6.78 -4.66 25.00
CA TYR A 75 6.97 -5.96 25.60
C TYR A 75 6.41 -5.99 27.03
N GLU A 76 6.13 -7.20 27.53
CA GLU A 76 5.58 -7.40 28.87
C GLU A 76 6.52 -6.94 29.99
N ASP A 77 7.83 -6.94 29.76
CA ASP A 77 8.85 -6.45 30.68
C ASP A 77 8.98 -4.91 30.71
N GLY A 78 8.16 -4.21 29.91
CA GLY A 78 8.14 -2.76 29.78
C GLY A 78 9.12 -2.19 28.74
N GLU A 79 9.90 -3.04 28.06
CA GLU A 79 10.74 -2.59 26.96
C GLU A 79 9.86 -2.07 25.80
N LYS A 80 10.29 -0.98 25.18
CA LYS A 80 9.70 -0.45 23.94
C LYS A 80 10.72 -0.54 22.80
N ARG A 81 10.33 -1.15 21.70
CA ARG A 81 11.13 -1.17 20.48
C ARG A 81 10.39 -0.44 19.36
N VAL A 82 11.13 0.40 18.63
CA VAL A 82 10.63 1.13 17.47
C VAL A 82 11.37 0.64 16.23
N ILE A 83 10.62 0.23 15.21
CA ILE A 83 11.13 -0.21 13.92
C ILE A 83 10.55 0.77 12.88
N ALA A 84 11.41 1.55 12.24
CA ALA A 84 11.03 2.53 11.23
C ALA A 84 11.43 2.07 9.83
N SER A 85 10.77 2.60 8.81
CA SER A 85 11.22 2.45 7.43
C SER A 85 12.52 3.24 7.24
N ASP A 86 13.50 2.58 6.63
CA ASP A 86 14.83 3.14 6.35
C ASP A 86 15.44 2.49 5.10
N ALA A 87 16.71 2.77 4.82
CA ALA A 87 17.43 2.22 3.68
C ALA A 87 17.66 0.71 3.74
N SER A 88 17.37 0.01 4.85
CA SER A 88 17.46 -1.45 4.93
C SER A 88 16.29 -2.16 4.23
N TRP A 89 15.22 -1.44 3.96
CA TRP A 89 14.09 -1.98 3.22
C TRP A 89 14.46 -2.26 1.77
N LYS A 90 13.74 -3.20 1.17
CA LYS A 90 13.90 -3.56 -0.23
C LYS A 90 12.66 -3.20 -1.04
N ILE A 91 12.87 -2.88 -2.31
CA ILE A 91 11.83 -2.38 -3.21
C ILE A 91 11.95 -3.06 -4.58
N THR A 92 10.82 -3.29 -5.21
CA THR A 92 10.75 -3.70 -6.61
C THR A 92 9.60 -2.99 -7.32
N ALA A 93 9.78 -2.71 -8.61
CA ALA A 93 8.74 -2.24 -9.51
C ALA A 93 8.21 -3.36 -10.43
N GLU A 94 8.71 -4.60 -10.26
CA GLU A 94 8.36 -5.75 -11.11
C GLU A 94 7.09 -6.47 -10.66
N GLY A 95 6.29 -5.85 -9.80
CA GLY A 95 5.03 -6.42 -9.30
C GLY A 95 3.91 -6.46 -10.34
N PRO A 96 2.77 -7.09 -9.98
CA PRO A 96 1.65 -7.29 -10.90
C PRO A 96 0.91 -5.99 -11.26
N ILE A 97 1.00 -4.95 -10.44
CA ILE A 97 0.33 -3.66 -10.67
C ILE A 97 1.27 -2.75 -11.43
N GLY A 98 0.98 -2.51 -12.71
CA GLY A 98 1.72 -1.58 -13.56
C GLY A 98 1.40 -0.12 -13.22
N THR A 99 0.12 0.20 -13.19
CA THR A 99 -0.40 1.51 -12.80
C THR A 99 -1.69 1.34 -12.02
N ASN A 100 -1.97 2.24 -11.10
CA ASN A 100 -3.29 2.35 -10.49
C ASN A 100 -3.58 3.77 -10.00
N ASN A 101 -4.74 4.26 -10.30
CA ASN A 101 -5.27 5.50 -9.74
C ASN A 101 -6.81 5.51 -9.87
N GLU A 102 -7.45 6.43 -9.15
CA GLU A 102 -8.92 6.49 -9.09
C GLU A 102 -9.59 6.96 -10.39
N PHE A 103 -8.82 7.50 -11.35
CA PHE A 103 -9.36 8.05 -12.60
C PHE A 103 -9.21 7.10 -13.78
N ASP A 104 -8.09 6.40 -13.86
CA ASP A 104 -7.72 5.56 -15.00
C ASP A 104 -7.88 4.06 -14.70
N GLY A 105 -8.16 3.72 -13.42
CA GLY A 105 -8.29 2.34 -13.00
C GLY A 105 -6.93 1.68 -12.73
N GLU A 106 -6.83 0.39 -13.00
CA GLU A 106 -5.66 -0.41 -12.69
C GLU A 106 -5.24 -1.25 -13.88
N GLU A 107 -3.94 -1.27 -14.17
CA GLU A 107 -3.32 -2.24 -15.06
C GLU A 107 -2.68 -3.35 -14.23
N TYR A 108 -3.21 -4.56 -14.38
CA TYR A 108 -2.81 -5.73 -13.61
C TYR A 108 -2.34 -6.88 -14.50
N ASP A 109 -1.12 -7.36 -14.27
CA ASP A 109 -0.57 -8.53 -14.95
C ASP A 109 -0.36 -9.67 -13.93
N ALA A 110 -1.28 -10.62 -13.88
CA ALA A 110 -1.23 -11.77 -12.96
C ALA A 110 0.03 -12.64 -13.11
N ARG A 111 0.71 -12.61 -14.26
CA ARG A 111 1.96 -13.36 -14.48
C ARG A 111 3.12 -12.83 -13.65
N LYS A 112 3.01 -11.58 -13.17
CA LYS A 112 4.00 -10.91 -12.33
C LYS A 112 3.71 -11.05 -10.83
N GLU A 113 2.72 -11.83 -10.44
CA GLU A 113 2.49 -12.09 -9.03
C GLU A 113 3.70 -12.74 -8.37
N MET A 114 3.98 -12.33 -7.16
CA MET A 114 5.09 -12.84 -6.33
C MET A 114 4.52 -13.48 -5.05
N PRO A 115 4.03 -14.74 -5.11
CA PRO A 115 3.44 -15.38 -3.95
C PRO A 115 4.39 -15.37 -2.74
N GLY A 116 3.88 -14.98 -1.59
CA GLY A 116 4.66 -14.92 -0.35
C GLY A 116 5.53 -13.67 -0.15
N TRP A 117 5.49 -12.69 -1.05
CA TRP A 117 6.31 -11.48 -0.98
C TRP A 117 6.21 -10.70 0.35
N ASN A 118 5.13 -10.89 1.09
CA ASN A 118 4.82 -10.23 2.36
C ASN A 118 4.85 -11.21 3.56
N THR A 119 5.56 -12.33 3.42
CA THR A 119 5.75 -13.34 4.46
C THR A 119 7.24 -13.65 4.64
N TYR A 120 7.59 -14.32 5.75
CA TYR A 120 8.93 -14.82 5.98
C TYR A 120 8.92 -16.36 5.98
N PRO A 121 9.90 -17.02 5.32
CA PRO A 121 10.95 -16.41 4.49
C PRO A 121 10.46 -16.07 3.08
N PHE A 122 11.04 -15.05 2.48
CA PHE A 122 10.86 -14.70 1.08
C PHE A 122 12.22 -14.38 0.45
N ASP A 123 12.47 -14.82 -0.77
CA ASP A 123 13.70 -14.50 -1.51
C ASP A 123 13.56 -13.13 -2.20
N ASP A 124 14.09 -12.12 -1.56
CA ASP A 124 14.14 -10.74 -2.04
C ASP A 124 15.52 -10.33 -2.57
N THR A 125 16.37 -11.28 -2.92
CA THR A 125 17.75 -11.01 -3.36
C THR A 125 17.83 -10.19 -4.65
N LYS A 126 16.79 -10.25 -5.48
CA LYS A 126 16.68 -9.49 -6.73
C LYS A 126 16.07 -8.10 -6.54
N TRP A 127 15.57 -7.79 -5.35
CA TRP A 127 14.99 -6.48 -5.08
C TRP A 127 16.08 -5.46 -4.82
N LEU A 128 15.81 -4.22 -5.19
CA LEU A 128 16.71 -3.11 -4.95
C LEU A 128 16.62 -2.63 -3.50
N GLN A 129 17.66 -1.97 -3.04
CA GLN A 129 17.66 -1.26 -1.76
C GLN A 129 16.74 -0.03 -1.85
N ALA A 130 15.94 0.20 -0.82
CA ALA A 130 15.14 1.42 -0.75
C ALA A 130 16.03 2.66 -0.59
N GLU A 131 15.61 3.75 -1.19
CA GLU A 131 16.26 5.04 -1.05
C GLU A 131 15.54 5.92 -0.04
N VAL A 132 16.31 6.54 0.87
CA VAL A 132 15.77 7.54 1.79
C VAL A 132 15.68 8.87 1.05
N VAL A 133 14.46 9.36 0.91
CA VAL A 133 14.15 10.55 0.12
C VAL A 133 13.53 11.65 0.98
N SER A 134 13.56 12.88 0.49
CA SER A 134 12.96 14.02 1.17
C SER A 134 11.44 13.90 1.26
N LEU A 135 10.90 14.40 2.35
CA LEU A 135 9.45 14.55 2.53
C LEU A 135 8.88 15.57 1.52
N PRO A 136 7.59 15.47 1.14
CA PRO A 136 6.96 16.44 0.25
C PRO A 136 6.79 17.85 0.83
N GLY A 137 7.17 18.06 2.09
CA GLY A 137 7.16 19.34 2.80
C GLY A 137 5.98 19.52 3.75
N GLY A 138 4.93 18.71 3.62
CA GLY A 138 3.76 18.78 4.49
C GLY A 138 3.99 18.24 5.90
N LYS A 139 3.24 18.77 6.86
CA LYS A 139 3.24 18.28 8.24
C LYS A 139 2.56 16.92 8.33
N LEU A 140 3.18 15.97 9.05
CA LEU A 140 2.55 14.69 9.37
C LEU A 140 1.41 14.89 10.38
N GLU A 141 0.22 14.43 10.02
CA GLU A 141 -0.97 14.53 10.85
C GLU A 141 -1.79 13.24 10.83
N ALA A 142 -2.38 12.87 11.96
CA ALA A 142 -3.27 11.73 12.01
C ALA A 142 -4.51 11.97 11.12
N GLN A 143 -4.91 10.95 10.37
CA GLN A 143 -6.18 11.00 9.64
C GLN A 143 -7.34 10.92 10.63
N LEU A 144 -8.22 11.93 10.62
CA LEU A 144 -9.39 12.01 11.50
C LEU A 144 -10.68 11.53 10.83
N ASN A 145 -10.77 11.63 9.51
CA ASN A 145 -11.91 11.13 8.75
C ASN A 145 -11.86 9.60 8.62
N ARG A 146 -13.03 9.00 8.45
CA ARG A 146 -13.14 7.55 8.25
C ARG A 146 -12.44 7.13 6.95
N ASN A 147 -11.80 5.97 6.98
CA ASN A 147 -11.23 5.36 5.81
C ASN A 147 -12.32 4.90 4.84
N MET A 148 -12.04 4.99 3.55
CA MET A 148 -12.80 4.24 2.56
C MET A 148 -12.55 2.75 2.74
N LYS A 149 -13.60 1.95 2.61
CA LYS A 149 -13.53 0.49 2.72
C LYS A 149 -14.57 -0.17 1.84
N VAL A 150 -14.39 -1.45 1.58
CA VAL A 150 -15.38 -2.26 0.88
C VAL A 150 -16.60 -2.39 1.79
N MET A 151 -17.74 -1.88 1.36
CA MET A 151 -18.99 -1.93 2.12
C MET A 151 -19.83 -3.14 1.74
N ASP A 152 -19.76 -3.57 0.48
CA ASP A 152 -20.49 -4.72 -0.03
C ASP A 152 -19.73 -5.39 -1.17
N THR A 153 -20.01 -6.65 -1.42
CA THR A 153 -19.44 -7.43 -2.53
C THR A 153 -20.57 -8.13 -3.26
N VAL A 154 -20.85 -7.66 -4.46
CA VAL A 154 -21.87 -8.26 -5.34
C VAL A 154 -21.20 -9.31 -6.21
N LYS A 155 -21.74 -10.52 -6.21
CA LYS A 155 -21.29 -11.59 -7.10
C LYS A 155 -22.13 -11.57 -8.38
N PRO A 156 -21.50 -11.69 -9.56
CA PRO A 156 -22.27 -11.82 -10.79
C PRO A 156 -23.12 -13.10 -10.75
N ILE A 157 -24.34 -13.02 -11.25
CA ILE A 157 -25.26 -14.15 -11.39
C ILE A 157 -25.14 -14.83 -12.76
N GLY A 158 -24.53 -14.14 -13.72
CA GLY A 158 -24.23 -14.67 -15.04
C GLY A 158 -23.02 -13.98 -15.66
N ILE A 159 -22.35 -14.68 -16.55
CA ILE A 159 -21.28 -14.12 -17.39
C ILE A 159 -21.56 -14.54 -18.81
N THR A 160 -21.74 -13.59 -19.71
CA THR A 160 -21.99 -13.83 -21.13
C THR A 160 -20.90 -13.19 -21.99
N GLU A 161 -20.47 -13.90 -23.03
CA GLU A 161 -19.55 -13.35 -24.03
C GLU A 161 -20.37 -12.75 -25.16
N SER A 162 -20.39 -11.42 -25.27
CA SER A 162 -21.19 -10.70 -26.28
C SER A 162 -20.48 -10.57 -27.63
N ALA A 163 -19.16 -10.64 -27.64
CA ALA A 163 -18.28 -10.73 -28.80
C ALA A 163 -16.95 -11.36 -28.36
N PRO A 164 -16.11 -11.90 -29.26
CA PRO A 164 -14.85 -12.52 -28.88
C PRO A 164 -14.01 -11.65 -27.94
N GLY A 165 -13.78 -12.15 -26.70
CA GLY A 165 -13.04 -11.45 -25.65
C GLY A 165 -13.79 -10.34 -24.91
N VAL A 166 -15.09 -10.12 -25.19
CA VAL A 166 -15.93 -9.10 -24.52
C VAL A 166 -16.98 -9.79 -23.64
N TYR A 167 -16.84 -9.64 -22.35
CA TYR A 167 -17.69 -10.29 -21.34
C TYR A 167 -18.61 -9.28 -20.65
N ILE A 168 -19.87 -9.66 -20.48
CA ILE A 168 -20.86 -8.95 -19.68
C ILE A 168 -21.06 -9.75 -18.40
N LEU A 169 -20.96 -9.09 -17.26
CA LEU A 169 -21.18 -9.64 -15.93
C LEU A 169 -22.50 -9.06 -15.40
N ASP A 170 -23.51 -9.91 -15.19
CA ASP A 170 -24.83 -9.54 -14.67
C ASP A 170 -24.96 -9.86 -13.17
#